data_d392887ccc66c3b7ac86bba59f2801dd
#
_entry.id   d392887ccc66c3b7ac86bba59f2801dd
#
_cell.length_a   1.000
_cell.length_b   1.000
_cell.length_c   1.000
_cell.angle_alpha   90.00
_cell.angle_beta   90.00
_cell.angle_gamma   90.00
#
_symmetry.space_group_name_H-M   'P 1'
#
loop_
_entity.id
_entity.type
_entity.pdbx_description
1 polymer ?
#
loop_
_entity_poly.entity_id
_entity_poly.type
_entity_poly.pdbx_seq_one_letter_code
_entity_poly.pdbx_strand_id
1 'polypeptide(L)'
;AADSDLERVMKERNLSEKDVLAAAKTYQPTGRKDDYMVFSSGGQSGQVLVYGVPSMRIYKYIGVFTPEPWQGYGFDEESKAVLRSGSINGKEINWGDTHHPNFSEKNGEYVGDYLFINDKANPRIAVINLSDFETTQIVVNPVIKSDHGGSFVTPNTEYVIETSQYAAPFDNDWHPIEEYQAVYRGAVTLWKFDYDKGKIDVNKSFSLELPPYMQDLSDAGKGESFGWAFTNSFNSEMYTGGIEKGLPPMEAGMS
;
A
#
# COMPACT_ATOMS: atom_id res chain seq x y z
N ALA A 1 13.90 14.28 32.63
CA ALA A 1 13.61 14.79 31.29
C ALA A 1 13.38 13.60 30.38
N ALA A 2 12.41 13.63 29.50
CA ALA A 2 12.27 12.59 28.50
C ALA A 2 13.47 12.68 27.54
N ASP A 3 14.00 11.53 27.13
CA ASP A 3 15.07 11.46 26.14
C ASP A 3 14.57 12.15 24.85
N SER A 4 15.46 12.84 24.14
CA SER A 4 15.13 13.35 22.80
C SER A 4 14.92 12.19 21.84
N ASP A 5 14.21 12.40 20.73
CA ASP A 5 14.03 11.36 19.71
C ASP A 5 15.37 10.80 19.21
N LEU A 6 16.36 11.66 19.09
CA LEU A 6 17.70 11.23 18.71
C LEU A 6 18.32 10.28 19.77
N GLU A 7 18.24 10.64 21.07
CA GLU A 7 18.76 9.81 22.16
C GLU A 7 18.01 8.47 22.23
N ARG A 8 16.70 8.48 22.05
CA ARG A 8 15.88 7.27 22.00
C ARG A 8 16.35 6.34 20.89
N VAL A 9 16.47 6.85 19.64
CA VAL A 9 16.91 6.06 18.48
C VAL A 9 18.32 5.54 18.64
N MET A 10 19.24 6.38 19.15
CA MET A 10 20.61 5.96 19.42
C MET A 10 20.65 4.78 20.40
N LYS A 11 19.86 4.85 21.46
CA LYS A 11 19.79 3.80 22.47
C LYS A 11 19.20 2.50 21.94
N GLU A 12 18.06 2.58 21.23
CA GLU A 12 17.37 1.42 20.67
C GLU A 12 18.22 0.67 19.63
N ARG A 13 18.96 1.42 18.80
CA ARG A 13 19.81 0.86 17.75
C ARG A 13 21.28 0.67 18.19
N ASN A 14 21.59 0.90 19.45
CA ASN A 14 22.94 0.80 19.99
C ASN A 14 23.97 1.63 19.21
N LEU A 15 23.62 2.87 18.87
CA LEU A 15 24.48 3.79 18.13
C LEU A 15 25.31 4.66 19.04
N SER A 16 26.55 4.89 18.62
CA SER A 16 27.42 5.90 19.19
C SER A 16 27.30 7.25 18.50
N GLU A 17 27.78 8.33 19.11
CA GLU A 17 27.87 9.63 18.41
C GLU A 17 28.67 9.55 17.10
N LYS A 18 29.67 8.67 17.06
CA LYS A 18 30.47 8.44 15.86
C LYS A 18 29.62 7.86 14.72
N ASP A 19 28.68 6.97 15.03
CA ASP A 19 27.78 6.39 14.05
C ASP A 19 26.80 7.44 13.50
N VAL A 20 26.25 8.26 14.40
CA VAL A 20 25.39 9.39 14.03
C VAL A 20 26.14 10.39 13.14
N LEU A 21 27.39 10.72 13.51
CA LEU A 21 28.22 11.60 12.69
C LEU A 21 28.52 11.00 11.32
N ALA A 22 28.76 9.70 11.24
CA ALA A 22 28.97 9.01 9.97
C ALA A 22 27.72 9.05 9.08
N ALA A 23 26.54 8.81 9.65
CA ALA A 23 25.27 8.93 8.96
C ALA A 23 25.04 10.38 8.46
N ALA A 24 25.26 11.38 9.30
CA ALA A 24 25.11 12.77 8.94
C ALA A 24 26.04 13.22 7.80
N LYS A 25 27.25 12.66 7.73
CA LYS A 25 28.20 12.94 6.63
C LYS A 25 27.77 12.35 5.29
N THR A 26 27.01 11.29 5.31
CA THR A 26 26.54 10.60 4.11
C THR A 26 25.12 10.97 3.71
N TYR A 27 24.37 11.62 4.59
CA TYR A 27 23.02 12.07 4.31
C TYR A 27 23.01 13.21 3.28
N GLN A 28 22.22 13.03 2.24
CA GLN A 28 21.98 14.03 1.23
C GLN A 28 20.50 14.46 1.27
N PRO A 29 20.21 15.68 1.72
CA PRO A 29 18.85 16.20 1.70
C PRO A 29 18.24 16.19 0.28
N THR A 30 16.97 15.89 0.19
CA THR A 30 16.22 15.88 -1.07
C THR A 30 16.26 17.24 -1.77
N GLY A 31 16.17 17.26 -3.09
CA GLY A 31 16.14 18.48 -3.89
C GLY A 31 17.49 19.20 -4.06
N ARG A 32 18.60 18.65 -3.55
CA ARG A 32 19.93 19.26 -3.71
C ARG A 32 20.72 18.76 -4.90
N LYS A 33 20.37 17.60 -5.44
CA LYS A 33 21.14 16.94 -6.51
C LYS A 33 20.33 16.66 -7.74
N ASP A 34 19.02 16.54 -7.58
CA ASP A 34 18.08 16.23 -8.64
C ASP A 34 16.85 17.12 -8.53
N ASP A 35 16.22 17.38 -9.68
CA ASP A 35 15.00 18.17 -9.76
C ASP A 35 13.78 17.38 -9.29
N TYR A 36 13.83 16.04 -9.44
CA TYR A 36 12.74 15.14 -9.08
C TYR A 36 13.24 13.91 -8.32
N MET A 37 12.39 13.40 -7.46
CA MET A 37 12.54 12.08 -6.85
C MET A 37 11.44 11.16 -7.35
N VAL A 38 11.84 9.96 -7.73
CA VAL A 38 10.92 8.91 -8.17
C VAL A 38 10.87 7.83 -7.09
N PHE A 39 9.65 7.43 -6.75
CA PHE A 39 9.35 6.32 -5.85
C PHE A 39 8.77 5.18 -6.68
N SER A 40 9.52 4.13 -6.84
CA SER A 40 9.15 2.98 -7.67
C SER A 40 8.98 1.74 -6.81
N SER A 41 7.99 0.93 -7.13
CA SER A 41 7.86 -0.37 -6.48
C SER A 41 9.07 -1.24 -6.79
N GLY A 42 9.56 -1.97 -5.79
CA GLY A 42 10.60 -2.98 -5.93
C GLY A 42 10.02 -4.35 -6.31
N GLY A 43 8.70 -4.46 -6.45
CA GLY A 43 8.03 -5.72 -6.74
C GLY A 43 8.27 -6.75 -5.63
N GLN A 44 8.66 -7.93 -6.03
CA GLN A 44 8.88 -9.08 -5.12
C GLN A 44 10.01 -8.89 -4.11
N SER A 45 10.77 -7.78 -4.18
CA SER A 45 11.73 -7.43 -3.12
C SER A 45 11.06 -6.88 -1.85
N GLY A 46 9.77 -6.51 -1.93
CA GLY A 46 9.01 -5.95 -0.81
C GLY A 46 9.44 -4.56 -0.39
N GLN A 47 10.10 -3.81 -1.27
CA GLN A 47 10.71 -2.52 -1.02
C GLN A 47 10.13 -1.44 -1.95
N VAL A 48 10.37 -0.18 -1.60
CA VAL A 48 10.25 0.96 -2.51
C VAL A 48 11.65 1.47 -2.83
N LEU A 49 11.91 1.67 -4.12
CA LEU A 49 13.16 2.24 -4.62
C LEU A 49 12.99 3.75 -4.76
N VAL A 50 13.91 4.51 -4.18
CA VAL A 50 13.93 5.98 -4.31
C VAL A 50 15.15 6.38 -5.12
N TYR A 51 14.93 7.06 -6.24
CA TYR A 51 16.01 7.54 -7.09
C TYR A 51 15.72 8.92 -7.65
N GLY A 52 16.78 9.63 -7.99
CA GLY A 52 16.72 11.00 -8.45
C GLY A 52 16.73 11.14 -9.97
N VAL A 53 16.12 12.17 -10.48
CA VAL A 53 16.14 12.56 -11.90
C VAL A 53 16.63 14.01 -11.99
N PRO A 54 17.67 14.31 -12.81
CA PRO A 54 18.19 13.52 -13.93
C PRO A 54 19.34 12.57 -13.60
N SER A 55 19.85 12.52 -12.37
CA SER A 55 21.07 11.74 -12.07
C SER A 55 20.92 10.23 -12.20
N MET A 56 19.70 9.71 -12.10
CA MET A 56 19.37 8.29 -12.06
C MET A 56 20.07 7.52 -10.93
N ARG A 57 20.45 8.22 -9.86
CA ARG A 57 21.08 7.62 -8.69
C ARG A 57 20.03 7.13 -7.70
N ILE A 58 20.25 5.94 -7.20
CA ILE A 58 19.41 5.39 -6.11
C ILE A 58 19.84 6.08 -4.81
N TYR A 59 18.87 6.68 -4.12
CA TYR A 59 19.06 7.33 -2.84
C TYR A 59 18.76 6.40 -1.68
N LYS A 60 17.69 5.60 -1.80
CA LYS A 60 17.24 4.74 -0.73
C LYS A 60 16.47 3.53 -1.24
N TYR A 61 16.56 2.43 -0.48
CA TYR A 61 15.64 1.31 -0.53
C TYR A 61 14.80 1.37 0.74
N ILE A 62 13.53 1.67 0.63
CA ILE A 62 12.62 1.69 1.77
C ILE A 62 12.12 0.27 1.97
N GLY A 63 12.40 -0.34 3.12
CA GLY A 63 11.81 -1.61 3.52
C GLY A 63 10.34 -1.43 3.83
N VAL A 64 9.48 -2.26 3.26
CA VAL A 64 8.02 -2.18 3.45
C VAL A 64 7.47 -3.48 3.99
N PHE A 65 7.41 -4.52 3.16
CA PHE A 65 6.87 -5.82 3.56
C PHE A 65 7.94 -6.84 3.91
N THR A 66 9.20 -6.43 3.88
CA THR A 66 10.35 -7.25 4.27
C THR A 66 11.29 -6.43 5.14
N PRO A 67 12.04 -7.07 6.07
CA PRO A 67 13.08 -6.37 6.81
C PRO A 67 14.14 -5.79 5.88
N GLU A 68 14.67 -4.63 6.24
CA GLU A 68 15.79 -3.99 5.53
C GLU A 68 16.93 -3.68 6.53
N PRO A 69 17.90 -4.59 6.66
CA PRO A 69 18.92 -4.51 7.72
C PRO A 69 19.80 -3.27 7.63
N TRP A 70 20.15 -2.84 6.42
CA TRP A 70 21.01 -1.69 6.20
C TRP A 70 20.43 -0.36 6.65
N GLN A 71 19.09 -0.33 6.85
CA GLN A 71 18.35 0.85 7.28
C GLN A 71 17.69 0.68 8.63
N GLY A 72 17.95 -0.46 9.29
CA GLY A 72 17.41 -0.78 10.60
C GLY A 72 15.95 -1.25 10.62
N TYR A 73 15.25 -1.21 9.50
CA TYR A 73 13.85 -1.61 9.43
C TYR A 73 13.68 -3.11 9.68
N GLY A 74 12.85 -3.45 10.67
CA GLY A 74 12.65 -4.82 11.14
C GLY A 74 13.69 -5.29 12.16
N PHE A 75 14.54 -4.39 12.69
CA PHE A 75 15.62 -4.73 13.64
C PHE A 75 15.51 -4.02 14.98
N ASP A 76 14.80 -2.90 15.07
CA ASP A 76 14.40 -2.30 16.35
C ASP A 76 12.95 -2.69 16.69
N GLU A 77 12.54 -2.41 17.93
CA GLU A 77 11.21 -2.84 18.41
C GLU A 77 10.06 -2.10 17.70
N GLU A 78 10.28 -0.85 17.29
CA GLU A 78 9.28 -0.04 16.59
C GLU A 78 9.00 -0.62 15.19
N SER A 79 10.02 -0.80 14.38
CA SER A 79 9.86 -1.35 13.02
C SER A 79 9.48 -2.83 13.02
N LYS A 80 9.91 -3.62 14.01
CA LYS A 80 9.39 -4.99 14.21
C LYS A 80 7.90 -4.99 14.51
N ALA A 81 7.41 -4.02 15.30
CA ALA A 81 5.99 -3.90 15.57
C ALA A 81 5.20 -3.57 14.30
N VAL A 82 5.74 -2.72 13.43
CA VAL A 82 5.15 -2.43 12.11
C VAL A 82 5.07 -3.70 11.25
N LEU A 83 6.16 -4.46 11.13
CA LEU A 83 6.15 -5.71 10.37
C LEU A 83 5.17 -6.74 10.94
N ARG A 84 5.12 -6.89 12.27
CA ARG A 84 4.17 -7.81 12.94
C ARG A 84 2.70 -7.41 12.70
N SER A 85 2.41 -6.13 12.50
CA SER A 85 1.04 -5.67 12.17
C SER A 85 0.56 -6.20 10.83
N GLY A 86 1.46 -6.60 9.94
CA GLY A 86 1.18 -7.25 8.66
C GLY A 86 1.01 -8.78 8.73
N SER A 87 0.94 -9.35 9.94
CA SER A 87 0.73 -10.79 10.12
C SER A 87 -0.67 -11.22 9.69
N ILE A 88 -0.78 -12.37 9.04
CA ILE A 88 -2.05 -12.92 8.55
C ILE A 88 -2.31 -14.24 9.28
N ASN A 89 -3.50 -14.38 9.87
CA ASN A 89 -3.90 -15.55 10.67
C ASN A 89 -2.87 -15.91 11.76
N GLY A 90 -2.29 -14.89 12.40
CA GLY A 90 -1.30 -15.05 13.47
C GLY A 90 0.09 -15.48 13.00
N LYS A 91 0.34 -15.53 11.70
CA LYS A 91 1.66 -15.82 11.13
C LYS A 91 2.31 -14.56 10.61
N GLU A 92 3.54 -14.30 11.04
CA GLU A 92 4.36 -13.25 10.46
C GLU A 92 4.71 -13.60 9.01
N ILE A 93 4.55 -12.63 8.12
CA ILE A 93 4.89 -12.75 6.71
C ILE A 93 5.99 -11.75 6.43
N ASN A 94 7.21 -12.24 6.28
CA ASN A 94 8.42 -11.45 6.07
C ASN A 94 8.75 -11.28 4.59
N TRP A 95 7.73 -11.27 3.74
CA TRP A 95 7.86 -11.07 2.30
C TRP A 95 6.57 -10.49 1.74
N GLY A 96 6.69 -9.64 0.75
CA GLY A 96 5.60 -9.06 0.02
C GLY A 96 6.01 -8.67 -1.39
N ASP A 97 5.01 -8.31 -2.20
CA ASP A 97 5.19 -7.88 -3.58
C ASP A 97 4.61 -6.46 -3.72
N THR A 98 5.48 -5.46 -3.60
CA THR A 98 5.07 -4.06 -3.65
C THR A 98 4.59 -3.65 -5.03
N HIS A 99 3.41 -3.04 -5.11
CA HIS A 99 2.81 -2.54 -6.34
C HIS A 99 2.20 -1.15 -6.16
N HIS A 100 2.18 -0.39 -7.23
CA HIS A 100 1.42 0.87 -7.38
C HIS A 100 1.56 1.85 -6.20
N PRO A 101 2.78 2.39 -5.95
CA PRO A 101 2.94 3.44 -4.95
C PRO A 101 2.18 4.70 -5.37
N ASN A 102 1.51 5.34 -4.41
CA ASN A 102 0.81 6.60 -4.64
C ASN A 102 1.05 7.58 -3.50
N PHE A 103 1.13 8.86 -3.83
CA PHE A 103 1.36 9.93 -2.86
C PHE A 103 0.07 10.38 -2.19
N SER A 104 0.22 10.95 -1.00
CA SER A 104 -0.83 11.76 -0.40
C SER A 104 -1.12 13.00 -1.25
N GLU A 105 -2.37 13.46 -1.20
CA GLU A 105 -2.86 14.62 -1.95
C GLU A 105 -3.48 15.65 -1.02
N LYS A 106 -3.39 16.91 -1.42
CA LYS A 106 -4.16 18.04 -0.88
C LYS A 106 -4.80 18.79 -2.05
N ASN A 107 -6.11 18.92 -2.02
CA ASN A 107 -6.90 19.53 -3.11
C ASN A 107 -6.64 18.88 -4.49
N GLY A 108 -6.38 17.58 -4.52
CA GLY A 108 -6.11 16.83 -5.75
C GLY A 108 -4.71 16.98 -6.32
N GLU A 109 -3.81 17.64 -5.61
CA GLU A 109 -2.42 17.79 -5.98
C GLU A 109 -1.52 16.91 -5.10
N TYR A 110 -0.55 16.25 -5.70
CA TYR A 110 0.41 15.44 -4.97
C TYR A 110 1.22 16.28 -3.99
N VAL A 111 1.32 15.78 -2.76
CA VAL A 111 2.19 16.34 -1.73
C VAL A 111 3.11 15.25 -1.20
N GLY A 112 4.31 15.64 -0.83
CA GLY A 112 5.36 14.71 -0.38
C GLY A 112 5.30 14.35 1.10
N ASP A 113 4.11 14.21 1.70
CA ASP A 113 3.98 13.91 3.13
C ASP A 113 3.96 12.40 3.38
N TYR A 114 3.17 11.66 2.62
CA TYR A 114 2.99 10.20 2.75
C TYR A 114 3.00 9.51 1.40
N LEU A 115 3.43 8.25 1.43
CA LEU A 115 3.32 7.31 0.32
C LEU A 115 2.53 6.08 0.79
N PHE A 116 1.62 5.62 -0.05
CA PHE A 116 0.86 4.40 0.15
C PHE A 116 1.29 3.37 -0.88
N ILE A 117 1.34 2.11 -0.48
CA ILE A 117 1.71 1.03 -1.39
C ILE A 117 1.03 -0.26 -0.97
N ASN A 118 0.55 -1.02 -1.95
CA ASN A 118 -0.11 -2.30 -1.73
C ASN A 118 0.86 -3.47 -1.89
N ASP A 119 0.49 -4.60 -1.28
CA ASP A 119 1.15 -5.90 -1.41
C ASP A 119 0.30 -6.81 -2.30
N LYS A 120 0.75 -7.03 -3.53
CA LYS A 120 0.04 -7.90 -4.47
C LYS A 120 0.00 -9.37 -4.04
N ALA A 121 1.00 -9.81 -3.29
CA ALA A 121 1.09 -11.21 -2.85
C ALA A 121 0.20 -11.51 -1.63
N ASN A 122 -0.10 -10.49 -0.82
CA ASN A 122 -0.90 -10.62 0.40
C ASN A 122 -1.82 -9.40 0.50
N PRO A 123 -3.01 -9.52 1.12
CA PRO A 123 -3.99 -8.43 1.20
C PRO A 123 -3.55 -7.37 2.22
N ARG A 124 -2.52 -6.62 1.91
CA ARG A 124 -1.92 -5.63 2.82
C ARG A 124 -1.66 -4.32 2.10
N ILE A 125 -1.80 -3.24 2.84
CA ILE A 125 -1.39 -1.90 2.42
C ILE A 125 -0.47 -1.29 3.48
N ALA A 126 0.52 -0.54 3.04
CA ALA A 126 1.45 0.14 3.92
C ALA A 126 1.39 1.66 3.79
N VAL A 127 1.69 2.34 4.88
CA VAL A 127 1.89 3.79 4.97
C VAL A 127 3.36 4.07 5.20
N ILE A 128 3.93 4.92 4.38
CA ILE A 128 5.32 5.38 4.46
C ILE A 128 5.32 6.88 4.74
N ASN A 129 6.01 7.30 5.77
CA ASN A 129 6.25 8.71 6.06
C ASN A 129 7.42 9.21 5.21
N LEU A 130 7.20 10.24 4.41
CA LEU A 130 8.24 10.76 3.50
C LEU A 130 9.15 11.81 4.13
N SER A 131 8.93 12.20 5.40
CA SER A 131 9.88 13.05 6.11
C SER A 131 11.17 12.33 6.48
N ASP A 132 11.09 11.01 6.69
CA ASP A 132 12.20 10.13 7.08
C ASP A 132 12.33 8.86 6.24
N PHE A 133 11.39 8.63 5.31
CA PHE A 133 11.30 7.45 4.46
C PHE A 133 11.11 6.14 5.25
N GLU A 134 10.36 6.21 6.33
CA GLU A 134 10.06 5.05 7.16
C GLU A 134 8.64 4.51 6.91
N THR A 135 8.53 3.20 6.84
CA THR A 135 7.23 2.51 6.87
C THR A 135 6.71 2.54 8.30
N THR A 136 5.57 3.21 8.49
CA THR A 136 5.02 3.48 9.83
C THR A 136 3.83 2.59 10.18
N GLN A 137 3.18 1.99 9.19
CA GLN A 137 2.03 1.14 9.40
C GLN A 137 1.87 0.14 8.25
N ILE A 138 1.46 -1.07 8.59
CA ILE A 138 0.92 -2.06 7.66
C ILE A 138 -0.46 -2.46 8.18
N VAL A 139 -1.46 -2.45 7.31
CA VAL A 139 -2.81 -2.95 7.60
C VAL A 139 -3.14 -4.14 6.71
N VAL A 140 -3.84 -5.12 7.28
CA VAL A 140 -4.29 -6.31 6.56
C VAL A 140 -5.76 -6.15 6.25
N ASN A 141 -6.15 -6.39 5.00
CA ASN A 141 -7.53 -6.39 4.59
C ASN A 141 -8.14 -7.80 4.82
N PRO A 142 -9.18 -7.91 5.67
CA PRO A 142 -9.76 -9.21 5.99
C PRO A 142 -10.68 -9.77 4.90
N VAL A 143 -11.12 -8.93 3.95
CA VAL A 143 -12.16 -9.31 2.98
C VAL A 143 -11.63 -9.57 1.57
N ILE A 144 -10.35 -9.29 1.31
CA ILE A 144 -9.71 -9.58 0.01
C ILE A 144 -8.58 -10.59 0.17
N LYS A 145 -8.14 -11.18 -0.93
CA LYS A 145 -7.04 -12.16 -0.94
C LYS A 145 -5.78 -11.62 -1.60
N SER A 146 -5.93 -10.69 -2.49
CA SER A 146 -4.84 -10.07 -3.24
C SER A 146 -5.25 -8.64 -3.61
N ASP A 147 -4.34 -7.72 -3.48
CA ASP A 147 -4.51 -6.34 -3.87
C ASP A 147 -3.61 -6.00 -5.05
N HIS A 148 -4.18 -5.55 -6.15
CA HIS A 148 -3.42 -5.05 -7.29
C HIS A 148 -3.93 -3.70 -7.78
N GLY A 149 -5.08 -3.26 -7.30
CA GLY A 149 -5.77 -2.06 -7.77
C GLY A 149 -5.12 -0.72 -7.40
N GLY A 150 -3.95 -0.77 -6.79
CA GLY A 150 -3.23 0.42 -6.35
C GLY A 150 -3.74 0.95 -5.00
N SER A 151 -2.99 1.92 -4.50
CA SER A 151 -3.28 2.60 -3.22
C SER A 151 -3.63 4.06 -3.48
N PHE A 152 -4.55 4.29 -4.42
CA PHE A 152 -4.96 5.64 -4.81
C PHE A 152 -5.67 6.35 -3.67
N VAL A 153 -5.68 7.67 -3.70
CA VAL A 153 -6.23 8.46 -2.60
C VAL A 153 -7.32 9.41 -3.08
N THR A 154 -8.24 9.74 -2.19
CA THR A 154 -9.17 10.85 -2.42
C THR A 154 -8.41 12.18 -2.40
N PRO A 155 -8.93 13.26 -3.04
CA PRO A 155 -8.20 14.51 -3.28
C PRO A 155 -7.61 15.24 -2.07
N ASN A 156 -8.04 14.89 -0.86
CA ASN A 156 -7.47 15.38 0.41
C ASN A 156 -6.94 14.24 1.28
N THR A 157 -6.70 13.07 0.69
CA THR A 157 -6.22 11.87 1.39
C THR A 157 -7.11 11.50 2.58
N GLU A 158 -8.40 11.74 2.46
CA GLU A 158 -9.36 11.34 3.48
C GLU A 158 -9.52 9.84 3.53
N TYR A 159 -9.37 9.20 2.36
CA TYR A 159 -9.38 7.76 2.19
C TYR A 159 -8.28 7.33 1.24
N VAL A 160 -7.71 6.15 1.54
CA VAL A 160 -6.89 5.36 0.62
C VAL A 160 -7.78 4.25 0.06
N ILE A 161 -7.76 4.07 -1.25
CA ILE A 161 -8.64 3.13 -1.94
C ILE A 161 -7.83 1.86 -2.24
N GLU A 162 -8.39 0.72 -1.88
CA GLU A 162 -7.83 -0.60 -2.16
C GLU A 162 -8.87 -1.47 -2.85
N THR A 163 -8.48 -2.22 -3.87
CA THR A 163 -9.39 -3.11 -4.62
C THR A 163 -8.89 -4.52 -4.67
N SER A 164 -9.82 -5.47 -4.60
CA SER A 164 -9.50 -6.88 -4.80
C SER A 164 -9.10 -7.16 -6.23
N GLN A 165 -7.94 -7.77 -6.45
CA GLN A 165 -7.57 -8.23 -7.79
C GLN A 165 -8.49 -9.36 -8.26
N TYR A 166 -8.77 -10.31 -7.39
CA TYR A 166 -9.61 -11.47 -7.67
C TYR A 166 -10.83 -11.49 -6.76
N ALA A 167 -11.95 -11.99 -7.29
CA ALA A 167 -13.10 -12.30 -6.47
C ALA A 167 -12.76 -13.44 -5.48
N ALA A 168 -13.25 -13.32 -4.26
CA ALA A 168 -13.06 -14.30 -3.21
C ALA A 168 -14.29 -14.39 -2.30
N PRO A 169 -14.50 -15.51 -1.58
CA PRO A 169 -15.48 -15.56 -0.52
C PRO A 169 -15.10 -14.63 0.64
N PHE A 170 -16.03 -13.81 1.13
CA PHE A 170 -15.76 -12.90 2.25
C PHE A 170 -15.61 -13.61 3.59
N ASP A 171 -16.22 -14.79 3.76
CA ASP A 171 -16.09 -15.62 4.96
C ASP A 171 -14.77 -16.38 5.07
N ASN A 172 -13.96 -16.36 4.00
CA ASN A 172 -12.69 -17.07 3.91
C ASN A 172 -12.79 -18.61 3.96
N ASP A 173 -13.97 -19.16 3.79
CA ASP A 173 -14.20 -20.60 3.79
C ASP A 173 -14.08 -21.22 2.39
N TRP A 174 -14.03 -22.54 2.35
CA TRP A 174 -14.09 -23.31 1.14
C TRP A 174 -15.54 -23.51 0.71
N HIS A 175 -15.83 -23.25 -0.56
CA HIS A 175 -17.13 -23.42 -1.16
C HIS A 175 -17.06 -24.34 -2.37
N PRO A 176 -18.13 -25.11 -2.68
CA PRO A 176 -18.21 -25.83 -3.95
C PRO A 176 -18.00 -24.89 -5.14
N ILE A 177 -17.26 -25.34 -6.15
CA ILE A 177 -16.95 -24.51 -7.30
C ILE A 177 -18.22 -24.04 -8.05
N GLU A 178 -19.29 -24.80 -7.97
CA GLU A 178 -20.57 -24.47 -8.58
C GLU A 178 -21.24 -23.23 -7.96
N GLU A 179 -20.86 -22.90 -6.72
CA GLU A 179 -21.43 -21.77 -5.97
C GLU A 179 -20.66 -20.46 -6.21
N TYR A 180 -19.62 -20.46 -7.06
CA TYR A 180 -18.74 -19.32 -7.16
C TYR A 180 -19.45 -18.00 -7.50
N GLN A 181 -20.45 -18.01 -8.38
CA GLN A 181 -21.23 -16.82 -8.72
C GLN A 181 -22.05 -16.25 -7.54
N ALA A 182 -22.38 -17.10 -6.57
CA ALA A 182 -23.15 -16.69 -5.40
C ALA A 182 -22.28 -16.21 -4.24
N VAL A 183 -21.07 -16.80 -4.08
CA VAL A 183 -20.26 -16.59 -2.87
C VAL A 183 -18.96 -15.81 -3.12
N TYR A 184 -18.43 -15.85 -4.37
CA TYR A 184 -17.23 -15.06 -4.70
C TYR A 184 -17.63 -13.63 -5.03
N ARG A 185 -16.93 -12.67 -4.45
CA ARG A 185 -17.21 -11.25 -4.62
C ARG A 185 -15.92 -10.47 -4.80
N GLY A 186 -16.00 -9.42 -5.61
CA GLY A 186 -15.02 -8.36 -5.60
C GLY A 186 -15.27 -7.40 -4.44
N ALA A 187 -14.28 -6.59 -4.12
CA ALA A 187 -14.39 -5.58 -3.08
C ALA A 187 -13.61 -4.32 -3.42
N VAL A 188 -14.16 -3.19 -3.02
CA VAL A 188 -13.43 -1.92 -2.89
C VAL A 188 -13.43 -1.54 -1.42
N THR A 189 -12.26 -1.33 -0.86
CA THR A 189 -12.08 -0.88 0.53
C THR A 189 -11.64 0.56 0.54
N LEU A 190 -12.31 1.37 1.34
CA LEU A 190 -11.94 2.74 1.63
C LEU A 190 -11.34 2.80 3.03
N TRP A 191 -10.03 2.93 3.08
CA TRP A 191 -9.26 3.06 4.30
C TRP A 191 -9.27 4.52 4.77
N LYS A 192 -9.96 4.80 5.87
CA LYS A 192 -9.95 6.16 6.45
C LYS A 192 -8.55 6.51 6.90
N PHE A 193 -8.01 7.59 6.34
CA PHE A 193 -6.69 8.10 6.73
C PHE A 193 -6.83 9.27 7.70
N ASP A 194 -6.15 9.19 8.83
CA ASP A 194 -5.98 10.29 9.78
C ASP A 194 -4.69 11.01 9.42
N TYR A 195 -4.84 12.11 8.69
CA TYR A 195 -3.70 12.83 8.11
C TYR A 195 -2.76 13.40 9.18
N ASP A 196 -3.33 13.87 10.30
CA ASP A 196 -2.53 14.47 11.38
C ASP A 196 -1.69 13.43 12.12
N LYS A 197 -2.19 12.20 12.21
CA LYS A 197 -1.48 11.09 12.80
C LYS A 197 -0.61 10.31 11.81
N GLY A 198 -0.81 10.52 10.51
CA GLY A 198 -0.14 9.76 9.46
C GLY A 198 -0.47 8.27 9.48
N LYS A 199 -1.73 7.92 9.81
CA LYS A 199 -2.14 6.52 9.99
C LYS A 199 -3.54 6.24 9.46
N ILE A 200 -3.73 5.02 8.97
CA ILE A 200 -5.05 4.47 8.66
C ILE A 200 -5.79 4.16 9.96
N ASP A 201 -7.01 4.70 10.09
CA ASP A 201 -7.96 4.36 11.15
C ASP A 201 -8.86 3.21 10.66
N VAL A 202 -8.47 1.99 10.99
CA VAL A 202 -9.18 0.76 10.58
C VAL A 202 -10.64 0.77 11.05
N ASN A 203 -10.91 1.35 12.22
CA ASN A 203 -12.28 1.36 12.79
C ASN A 203 -13.24 2.29 12.04
N LYS A 204 -12.72 3.21 11.25
CA LYS A 204 -13.53 4.12 10.41
C LYS A 204 -13.45 3.78 8.93
N SER A 205 -12.79 2.68 8.60
CA SER A 205 -12.67 2.15 7.26
C SER A 205 -13.82 1.19 6.94
N PHE A 206 -14.13 1.03 5.66
CA PHE A 206 -15.20 0.15 5.23
C PHE A 206 -14.94 -0.43 3.85
N SER A 207 -15.58 -1.55 3.54
CA SER A 207 -15.52 -2.20 2.23
C SER A 207 -16.89 -2.23 1.59
N LEU A 208 -16.89 -2.08 0.28
CA LEU A 208 -18.06 -2.26 -0.58
C LEU A 208 -17.92 -3.59 -1.31
N GLU A 209 -18.97 -4.38 -1.25
CA GLU A 209 -19.07 -5.60 -2.03
C GLU A 209 -19.35 -5.28 -3.50
N LEU A 210 -18.65 -5.96 -4.39
CA LEU A 210 -18.85 -5.86 -5.84
C LEU A 210 -19.22 -7.25 -6.40
N PRO A 211 -19.77 -7.29 -7.63
CA PRO A 211 -19.95 -8.55 -8.34
C PRO A 211 -18.65 -9.38 -8.41
N PRO A 212 -18.71 -10.67 -8.77
CA PRO A 212 -17.55 -11.57 -8.78
C PRO A 212 -16.61 -11.29 -9.95
N TYR A 213 -16.18 -10.04 -10.11
CA TYR A 213 -15.27 -9.59 -11.14
C TYR A 213 -13.91 -9.22 -10.58
N MET A 214 -12.91 -9.31 -11.43
CA MET A 214 -11.60 -8.74 -11.13
C MET A 214 -11.70 -7.22 -11.13
N GLN A 215 -11.08 -6.60 -10.12
CA GLN A 215 -10.89 -5.16 -10.04
C GLN A 215 -9.41 -4.88 -10.29
N ASP A 216 -9.08 -3.97 -11.18
CA ASP A 216 -7.67 -3.70 -11.44
C ASP A 216 -7.23 -2.36 -10.85
N LEU A 217 -7.85 -1.27 -11.26
CA LEU A 217 -7.50 0.06 -10.78
C LEU A 217 -8.72 0.78 -10.23
N SER A 218 -8.47 1.58 -9.20
CA SER A 218 -9.47 2.52 -8.67
C SER A 218 -8.82 3.86 -8.42
N ASP A 219 -9.55 4.93 -8.67
CA ASP A 219 -9.09 6.28 -8.36
C ASP A 219 -10.28 7.18 -7.98
N ALA A 220 -9.97 8.29 -7.33
CA ALA A 220 -10.94 9.31 -6.99
C ALA A 220 -10.93 10.47 -7.99
N GLY A 221 -12.11 10.97 -8.27
CA GLY A 221 -12.28 12.12 -9.16
C GLY A 221 -11.73 13.41 -8.57
N LYS A 222 -11.19 14.26 -9.44
CA LYS A 222 -10.63 15.57 -9.12
C LYS A 222 -11.32 16.65 -9.96
N GLY A 223 -11.24 17.88 -9.55
CA GLY A 223 -11.86 19.00 -10.25
C GLY A 223 -13.38 18.80 -10.40
N GLU A 224 -13.87 18.76 -11.63
CA GLU A 224 -15.29 18.58 -11.95
C GLU A 224 -15.85 17.23 -11.52
N SER A 225 -15.02 16.21 -11.37
CA SER A 225 -15.41 14.89 -10.88
C SER A 225 -15.19 14.69 -9.37
N PHE A 226 -14.92 15.76 -8.63
CA PHE A 226 -14.79 15.69 -7.18
C PHE A 226 -16.02 15.04 -6.51
N GLY A 227 -15.78 14.15 -5.57
CA GLY A 227 -16.84 13.40 -4.88
C GLY A 227 -17.23 12.09 -5.56
N TRP A 228 -16.65 11.77 -6.71
CA TRP A 228 -16.79 10.48 -7.37
C TRP A 228 -15.54 9.64 -7.17
N ALA A 229 -15.73 8.33 -7.10
CA ALA A 229 -14.64 7.36 -7.21
C ALA A 229 -14.96 6.40 -8.34
N PHE A 230 -13.92 5.93 -9.01
CA PHE A 230 -14.03 5.06 -10.17
C PHE A 230 -13.22 3.80 -9.92
N THR A 231 -13.80 2.66 -10.24
CA THR A 231 -13.08 1.39 -10.33
C THR A 231 -13.39 0.77 -11.66
N ASN A 232 -12.42 0.12 -12.27
CA ASN A 232 -12.66 -0.69 -13.43
C ASN A 232 -12.81 -2.16 -13.03
N SER A 233 -13.74 -2.81 -13.67
CA SER A 233 -13.92 -4.26 -13.55
C SER A 233 -13.75 -4.88 -14.91
N PHE A 234 -13.18 -6.05 -14.98
CA PHE A 234 -13.10 -6.81 -16.22
C PHE A 234 -13.47 -8.27 -15.98
N ASN A 235 -13.83 -8.93 -17.06
CA ASN A 235 -14.31 -10.29 -16.99
C ASN A 235 -13.24 -11.22 -16.43
N SER A 236 -13.58 -11.91 -15.35
CA SER A 236 -12.74 -12.97 -14.82
C SER A 236 -12.72 -14.16 -15.76
N GLU A 237 -11.60 -14.83 -15.88
CA GLU A 237 -11.49 -16.13 -16.58
C GLU A 237 -12.45 -17.17 -16.00
N MET A 238 -12.86 -17.00 -14.75
CA MET A 238 -13.84 -17.86 -14.07
C MET A 238 -15.30 -17.53 -14.42
N TYR A 239 -15.58 -16.41 -15.07
CA TYR A 239 -16.94 -16.03 -15.44
C TYR A 239 -17.29 -16.52 -16.84
N THR A 240 -17.93 -17.66 -16.93
CA THR A 240 -18.29 -18.31 -18.21
C THR A 240 -19.70 -17.99 -18.71
N GLY A 241 -20.59 -17.47 -17.85
CA GLY A 241 -22.01 -17.26 -18.18
C GLY A 241 -22.26 -16.36 -19.39
N GLY A 242 -21.41 -15.36 -19.62
CA GLY A 242 -21.48 -14.49 -20.80
C GLY A 242 -21.02 -15.20 -22.08
N ILE A 243 -19.96 -16.01 -21.97
CA ILE A 243 -19.42 -16.80 -23.09
C ILE A 243 -20.48 -17.84 -23.55
N GLU A 244 -21.12 -18.52 -22.61
CA GLU A 244 -22.19 -19.47 -22.89
C GLU A 244 -23.38 -18.81 -23.62
N LYS A 245 -23.63 -17.54 -23.35
CA LYS A 245 -24.66 -16.74 -24.04
C LYS A 245 -24.18 -16.13 -25.35
N GLY A 246 -22.95 -16.39 -25.78
CA GLY A 246 -22.36 -15.82 -26.98
C GLY A 246 -22.01 -14.33 -26.87
N LEU A 247 -21.95 -13.78 -25.68
CA LEU A 247 -21.51 -12.40 -25.45
C LEU A 247 -19.97 -12.31 -25.48
N PRO A 248 -19.42 -11.21 -25.99
CA PRO A 248 -17.99 -10.94 -25.84
C PRO A 248 -17.58 -10.93 -24.35
N PRO A 249 -16.39 -11.39 -24.00
CA PRO A 249 -15.94 -11.44 -22.62
C PRO A 249 -16.06 -10.10 -21.86
N MET A 250 -15.76 -9.00 -22.50
CA MET A 250 -15.88 -7.66 -21.90
C MET A 250 -17.33 -7.26 -21.58
N GLU A 251 -18.27 -7.61 -22.44
CA GLU A 251 -19.69 -7.31 -22.20
C GLU A 251 -20.30 -8.22 -21.13
N ALA A 252 -19.76 -9.42 -20.97
CA ALA A 252 -20.21 -10.37 -19.95
C ALA A 252 -19.80 -9.96 -18.54
N GLY A 253 -18.71 -9.21 -18.40
CA GLY A 253 -18.17 -8.77 -17.13
C GLY A 253 -18.54 -7.34 -16.73
N MET A 254 -19.12 -6.56 -17.63
CA MET A 254 -19.56 -5.20 -17.32
C MET A 254 -21.03 -5.20 -16.89
N SER A 255 -21.29 -4.69 -15.70
CA SER A 255 -22.64 -4.42 -15.18
C SER A 255 -22.73 -2.99 -14.70
#